data_b4fa9a16a4ad3f31653268c330929431
#
_entry.id   b4fa9a16a4ad3f31653268c330929431
#
_cell.length_a   1.000
_cell.length_b   1.000
_cell.length_c   1.000
_cell.angle_alpha   90.00
_cell.angle_beta   90.00
_cell.angle_gamma   90.00
#
_symmetry.space_group_name_H-M   'P 1'
#
loop_
_entity.id
_entity.type
_entity.pdbx_description
1 polymer ?
#
loop_
_entity_poly.entity_id
_entity_poly.type
_entity_poly.pdbx_seq_one_letter_code
_entity_poly.pdbx_strand_id
1 'polypeptide(L)'
;MFPKTLSVALVVIFLAVLYSKWFPTVVEVINPTETRIVMAWQKIIKPPMKKFQRLVVGCNSNLDYIVPGTKLLQSLNVEPGDKTDHGTLHSLDHLQQTFSHFFSKGAAAERSFMDKDVFRQITNAAENLDDLQVYIGGNAALMATKITEMFPDVKIQYIGPVGPKLKELFPESFTIPESSHIPHDEIHLIMEYKVDESWGSHTAPVATRFITSYDESNSKATMLETFFDNLENFSPDIILLSGLHMLEGQSDEFFSQRLAVVKEGLKTLPITLPVHLELASMAHKDFVKKILEEVAPHISSLGLNEQELSFSSHAADGPHKNDFQEREGQPEIHKVTDMVLWILKTFGYSEDNQDSKLTRVHFHSLTFHIIGTVKGAWHNNKEAVAAGTRTAGEQACDMKTIQPDKVKLRIPKTFKLFTGDGDREFDEFNPVLSWELEGYKFVFSPVLVCINPLRTVGLGDAISSTGLMYSEYNPDFSS
;
A
#
# COMPACT_ATOMS: atom_id res chain seq x y z
N MET A 1 -66.59 -35.22 -19.33
CA MET A 1 -66.49 -33.86 -19.87
C MET A 1 -65.69 -33.03 -18.87
N PHE A 2 -64.39 -32.83 -19.06
CA PHE A 2 -63.60 -32.00 -18.18
C PHE A 2 -64.01 -30.55 -18.40
N PRO A 3 -64.19 -29.75 -17.36
CA PRO A 3 -64.58 -28.34 -17.50
C PRO A 3 -63.51 -27.58 -18.22
N LYS A 4 -63.85 -26.85 -19.27
CA LYS A 4 -62.91 -26.01 -20.12
C LYS A 4 -62.07 -25.04 -19.29
N THR A 5 -62.53 -24.62 -18.12
CA THR A 5 -61.82 -23.78 -17.16
C THR A 5 -60.60 -24.44 -16.53
N LEU A 6 -60.65 -25.79 -16.30
CA LEU A 6 -59.52 -26.52 -15.72
C LEU A 6 -58.38 -26.68 -16.73
N SER A 7 -58.74 -26.86 -18.01
CA SER A 7 -57.74 -26.95 -19.09
C SER A 7 -57.03 -25.63 -19.34
N VAL A 8 -57.70 -24.48 -19.23
CA VAL A 8 -57.08 -23.17 -19.37
C VAL A 8 -56.14 -22.84 -18.19
N ALA A 9 -56.54 -23.20 -16.96
CA ALA A 9 -55.71 -23.04 -15.79
C ALA A 9 -54.41 -23.86 -15.86
N LEU A 10 -54.49 -25.11 -16.33
CA LEU A 10 -53.31 -25.96 -16.53
C LEU A 10 -52.36 -25.44 -17.61
N VAL A 11 -52.87 -24.87 -18.70
CA VAL A 11 -52.07 -24.26 -19.76
C VAL A 11 -51.39 -23.00 -19.25
N VAL A 12 -52.07 -22.16 -18.48
CA VAL A 12 -51.44 -20.93 -17.88
C VAL A 12 -50.35 -21.31 -16.88
N ILE A 13 -50.60 -22.31 -16.03
CA ILE A 13 -49.54 -22.80 -15.10
C ILE A 13 -48.36 -23.39 -15.88
N PHE A 14 -48.62 -24.19 -16.92
CA PHE A 14 -47.56 -24.77 -17.76
C PHE A 14 -46.75 -23.69 -18.49
N LEU A 15 -47.39 -22.67 -19.03
CA LEU A 15 -46.73 -21.52 -19.66
C LEU A 15 -45.95 -20.70 -18.62
N ALA A 16 -46.45 -20.49 -17.42
CA ALA A 16 -45.75 -19.81 -16.34
C ALA A 16 -44.48 -20.58 -15.88
N VAL A 17 -44.58 -21.92 -15.80
CA VAL A 17 -43.45 -22.82 -15.49
C VAL A 17 -42.43 -22.84 -16.65
N LEU A 18 -42.89 -22.88 -17.89
CA LEU A 18 -41.99 -22.73 -19.05
C LEU A 18 -41.34 -21.38 -19.11
N TYR A 19 -42.07 -20.29 -18.87
CA TYR A 19 -41.56 -18.95 -18.78
C TYR A 19 -40.51 -18.82 -17.68
N SER A 20 -40.74 -19.38 -16.48
CA SER A 20 -39.76 -19.38 -15.38
C SER A 20 -38.52 -20.26 -15.65
N LYS A 21 -38.63 -21.30 -16.49
CA LYS A 21 -37.50 -22.14 -16.90
C LYS A 21 -36.70 -21.57 -18.09
N TRP A 22 -37.37 -20.88 -19.03
CA TRP A 22 -36.72 -20.32 -20.23
C TRP A 22 -36.28 -18.89 -20.05
N PHE A 23 -36.89 -18.19 -19.14
CA PHE A 23 -36.42 -16.93 -18.60
C PHE A 23 -36.21 -17.12 -17.10
N PRO A 24 -35.15 -17.83 -16.67
CA PRO A 24 -34.74 -17.61 -15.32
C PRO A 24 -34.65 -16.11 -15.21
N THR A 25 -35.43 -15.50 -14.36
CA THR A 25 -35.12 -14.21 -13.81
C THR A 25 -33.72 -14.42 -13.23
N VAL A 26 -32.70 -14.12 -13.99
CA VAL A 26 -31.42 -13.66 -13.47
C VAL A 26 -31.84 -12.36 -12.79
N VAL A 27 -32.42 -12.47 -11.61
CA VAL A 27 -32.20 -11.49 -10.59
C VAL A 27 -30.72 -11.71 -10.33
N GLU A 28 -29.85 -11.02 -11.14
CA GLU A 28 -28.56 -10.61 -10.65
C GLU A 28 -28.87 -10.07 -9.28
N VAL A 29 -28.46 -10.81 -8.26
CA VAL A 29 -28.47 -10.32 -6.90
C VAL A 29 -27.35 -9.30 -6.90
N ILE A 30 -27.63 -8.14 -7.52
CA ILE A 30 -26.84 -6.94 -7.32
C ILE A 30 -26.84 -6.79 -5.82
N ASN A 31 -25.69 -7.04 -5.19
CA ASN A 31 -25.61 -6.95 -3.75
C ASN A 31 -26.03 -5.52 -3.36
N PRO A 32 -27.20 -5.32 -2.77
CA PRO A 32 -27.76 -3.99 -2.60
C PRO A 32 -26.89 -3.12 -1.71
N THR A 33 -26.12 -3.72 -0.80
CA THR A 33 -25.20 -3.04 0.12
C THR A 33 -24.02 -2.41 -0.62
N GLU A 34 -23.32 -3.18 -1.45
CA GLU A 34 -22.18 -2.65 -2.22
C GLU A 34 -22.61 -1.56 -3.19
N THR A 35 -23.78 -1.73 -3.83
CA THR A 35 -24.34 -0.71 -4.72
C THR A 35 -24.62 0.59 -3.96
N ARG A 36 -25.19 0.52 -2.76
CA ARG A 36 -25.49 1.71 -1.93
C ARG A 36 -24.23 2.43 -1.50
N ILE A 37 -23.20 1.69 -1.10
CA ILE A 37 -21.89 2.24 -0.75
C ILE A 37 -21.26 2.98 -1.93
N VAL A 38 -21.26 2.37 -3.13
CA VAL A 38 -20.73 3.01 -4.36
C VAL A 38 -21.49 4.30 -4.67
N MET A 39 -22.83 4.28 -4.58
CA MET A 39 -23.65 5.48 -4.80
C MET A 39 -23.40 6.57 -3.75
N ALA A 40 -23.15 6.20 -2.49
CA ALA A 40 -22.79 7.14 -1.44
C ALA A 40 -21.42 7.79 -1.72
N TRP A 41 -20.41 7.00 -2.09
CA TRP A 41 -19.09 7.51 -2.48
C TRP A 41 -19.15 8.48 -3.65
N GLN A 42 -19.94 8.18 -4.69
CA GLN A 42 -20.12 9.10 -5.84
C GLN A 42 -20.66 10.49 -5.43
N LYS A 43 -21.46 10.55 -4.37
CA LYS A 43 -21.98 11.83 -3.84
C LYS A 43 -20.97 12.56 -2.96
N ILE A 44 -20.17 11.80 -2.21
CA ILE A 44 -19.19 12.33 -1.24
C ILE A 44 -17.91 12.78 -1.95
N ILE A 45 -17.33 11.93 -2.83
CA ILE A 45 -16.03 12.19 -3.44
C ILE A 45 -16.10 13.39 -4.37
N LYS A 46 -15.49 14.49 -3.93
CA LYS A 46 -15.32 15.72 -4.68
C LYS A 46 -13.86 16.13 -4.66
N PRO A 47 -13.34 16.68 -5.75
CA PRO A 47 -11.96 17.18 -5.76
C PRO A 47 -11.80 18.29 -4.71
N PRO A 48 -10.62 18.41 -4.10
CA PRO A 48 -10.32 19.49 -3.17
C PRO A 48 -10.37 20.85 -3.84
N MET A 49 -10.66 21.91 -3.07
CA MET A 49 -10.63 23.29 -3.58
C MET A 49 -9.19 23.77 -3.80
N LYS A 50 -8.30 23.44 -2.84
CA LYS A 50 -6.86 23.69 -2.95
C LYS A 50 -6.17 22.38 -3.34
N LYS A 51 -5.86 22.21 -4.62
CA LYS A 51 -5.20 21.03 -5.15
C LYS A 51 -3.69 21.18 -5.07
N PHE A 52 -3.01 20.10 -4.71
CA PHE A 52 -1.58 20.00 -4.93
C PHE A 52 -1.31 19.85 -6.44
N GLN A 53 -0.39 20.67 -6.96
CA GLN A 53 -0.08 20.73 -8.39
C GLN A 53 1.39 20.37 -8.69
N ARG A 54 2.27 20.50 -7.71
CA ARG A 54 3.70 20.30 -7.84
C ARG A 54 4.19 19.42 -6.69
N LEU A 55 4.56 18.19 -7.01
CA LEU A 55 5.00 17.23 -6.01
C LEU A 55 6.49 16.91 -6.20
N VAL A 56 7.23 16.83 -5.10
CA VAL A 56 8.50 16.07 -5.07
C VAL A 56 8.22 14.73 -4.42
N VAL A 57 8.60 13.64 -5.09
CA VAL A 57 8.39 12.28 -4.64
C VAL A 57 9.73 11.53 -4.62
N GLY A 58 10.04 10.85 -3.55
CA GLY A 58 11.25 10.01 -3.38
C GLY A 58 11.13 9.14 -2.11
N CYS A 59 12.11 8.24 -1.81
CA CYS A 59 13.44 8.14 -2.45
C CYS A 59 13.75 6.77 -3.05
N ASN A 60 12.81 5.84 -3.17
CA ASN A 60 13.12 4.48 -3.61
C ASN A 60 12.43 4.11 -4.93
N SER A 61 13.16 3.40 -5.76
CA SER A 61 12.67 2.78 -6.99
C SER A 61 13.53 1.60 -7.42
N ASN A 62 12.91 0.66 -8.09
CA ASN A 62 13.54 -0.51 -8.68
C ASN A 62 12.72 -1.00 -9.87
N LEU A 63 13.25 -1.99 -10.58
CA LEU A 63 12.49 -2.81 -11.52
C LEU A 63 12.04 -4.09 -10.82
N ASP A 64 10.77 -4.40 -10.90
CA ASP A 64 10.24 -5.70 -10.52
C ASP A 64 10.33 -6.63 -11.74
N TYR A 65 11.21 -7.64 -11.66
CA TYR A 65 11.32 -8.72 -12.64
C TYR A 65 10.51 -9.91 -12.14
N ILE A 66 9.36 -10.17 -12.78
CA ILE A 66 8.48 -11.28 -12.43
C ILE A 66 8.71 -12.43 -13.41
N VAL A 67 9.12 -13.58 -12.89
CA VAL A 67 9.40 -14.78 -13.69
C VAL A 67 8.86 -16.06 -13.01
N PRO A 68 8.55 -17.12 -13.78
CA PRO A 68 8.34 -18.43 -13.20
C PRO A 68 9.65 -18.94 -12.55
N GLY A 69 9.66 -19.09 -11.23
CA GLY A 69 10.88 -19.35 -10.46
C GLY A 69 11.59 -20.66 -10.86
N THR A 70 10.83 -21.73 -11.09
CA THR A 70 11.35 -23.02 -11.52
C THR A 70 12.00 -22.96 -12.91
N LYS A 71 11.40 -22.21 -13.85
CA LYS A 71 11.97 -22.01 -15.21
C LYS A 71 13.28 -21.23 -15.14
N LEU A 72 13.35 -20.20 -14.30
CA LEU A 72 14.58 -19.43 -14.13
C LEU A 72 15.72 -20.33 -13.61
N LEU A 73 15.46 -21.11 -12.55
CA LEU A 73 16.47 -22.02 -12.00
C LEU A 73 16.91 -23.08 -13.00
N GLN A 74 15.98 -23.64 -13.79
CA GLN A 74 16.30 -24.56 -14.87
C GLN A 74 17.17 -23.91 -15.97
N SER A 75 16.91 -22.66 -16.34
CA SER A 75 17.72 -21.94 -17.33
C SER A 75 19.17 -21.71 -16.84
N LEU A 76 19.35 -21.64 -15.55
CA LEU A 76 20.66 -21.56 -14.88
C LEU A 76 21.32 -22.93 -14.64
N ASN A 77 20.70 -24.03 -15.11
CA ASN A 77 21.09 -25.42 -14.84
C ASN A 77 21.14 -25.75 -13.35
N VAL A 78 20.24 -25.14 -12.57
CA VAL A 78 20.10 -25.37 -11.13
C VAL A 78 18.99 -26.40 -10.92
N GLU A 79 19.37 -27.54 -10.35
CA GLU A 79 18.45 -28.63 -10.00
C GLU A 79 17.91 -28.45 -8.56
N PRO A 80 16.73 -28.99 -8.26
CA PRO A 80 16.22 -28.98 -6.89
C PRO A 80 17.12 -29.77 -5.95
N GLY A 81 17.35 -29.24 -4.76
CA GLY A 81 18.25 -29.86 -3.77
C GLY A 81 17.76 -29.65 -2.34
N ASP A 82 18.68 -29.43 -1.43
CA ASP A 82 18.39 -29.24 0.00
C ASP A 82 17.45 -28.07 0.26
N LYS A 83 16.74 -28.14 1.40
CA LYS A 83 15.75 -27.15 1.82
C LYS A 83 16.27 -26.38 3.04
N THR A 84 17.19 -25.47 2.81
CA THR A 84 17.77 -24.64 3.87
C THR A 84 17.33 -23.19 3.66
N ASP A 85 16.81 -22.56 4.71
CA ASP A 85 16.53 -21.13 4.70
C ASP A 85 17.81 -20.36 5.08
N HIS A 86 18.33 -19.58 4.15
CA HIS A 86 19.41 -18.64 4.38
C HIS A 86 18.84 -17.25 4.61
N GLY A 87 19.22 -16.58 5.70
CA GLY A 87 18.78 -15.22 6.00
C GLY A 87 19.23 -14.21 4.93
N THR A 88 20.41 -14.45 4.32
CA THR A 88 20.96 -13.70 3.18
C THR A 88 21.54 -14.67 2.15
N LEU A 89 21.51 -14.31 0.88
CA LEU A 89 21.96 -15.13 -0.22
C LEU A 89 23.33 -14.66 -0.73
N HIS A 90 24.26 -15.58 -0.94
CA HIS A 90 25.62 -15.30 -1.42
C HIS A 90 26.00 -16.08 -2.68
N SER A 91 25.17 -17.03 -3.10
CA SER A 91 25.48 -17.93 -4.23
C SER A 91 24.20 -18.51 -4.85
N LEU A 92 24.34 -19.13 -6.01
CA LEU A 92 23.24 -19.89 -6.62
C LEU A 92 22.77 -21.05 -5.73
N ASP A 93 23.69 -21.70 -4.99
CA ASP A 93 23.32 -22.78 -4.06
C ASP A 93 22.45 -22.24 -2.91
N HIS A 94 22.80 -21.08 -2.34
CA HIS A 94 21.95 -20.43 -1.33
C HIS A 94 20.56 -20.08 -1.90
N LEU A 95 20.49 -19.54 -3.12
CA LEU A 95 19.23 -19.26 -3.79
C LEU A 95 18.41 -20.54 -3.99
N GLN A 96 19.03 -21.58 -4.52
CA GLN A 96 18.38 -22.88 -4.75
C GLN A 96 17.80 -23.46 -3.45
N GLN A 97 18.61 -23.52 -2.39
CA GLN A 97 18.21 -24.10 -1.11
C GLN A 97 17.08 -23.31 -0.45
N THR A 98 17.18 -21.98 -0.45
CA THR A 98 16.18 -21.10 0.14
C THR A 98 14.88 -21.12 -0.68
N PHE A 99 14.98 -21.08 -2.01
CA PHE A 99 13.81 -21.21 -2.89
C PHE A 99 13.12 -22.58 -2.67
N SER A 100 13.86 -23.68 -2.62
CA SER A 100 13.31 -25.02 -2.35
C SER A 100 12.57 -25.08 -1.01
N HIS A 101 13.10 -24.39 0.01
CA HIS A 101 12.50 -24.32 1.34
C HIS A 101 11.12 -23.65 1.30
N PHE A 102 11.00 -22.45 0.71
CA PHE A 102 9.74 -21.70 0.65
C PHE A 102 8.77 -22.28 -0.38
N PHE A 103 9.26 -22.72 -1.53
CA PHE A 103 8.48 -23.41 -2.55
C PHE A 103 7.72 -24.61 -1.98
N SER A 104 8.44 -25.50 -1.28
CA SER A 104 7.82 -26.70 -0.69
C SER A 104 6.85 -26.38 0.46
N LYS A 105 6.94 -25.22 1.08
CA LYS A 105 5.99 -24.76 2.12
C LYS A 105 4.81 -23.99 1.54
N GLY A 106 4.89 -23.53 0.30
CA GLY A 106 3.94 -22.58 -0.27
C GLY A 106 3.92 -21.23 0.48
N ALA A 107 5.08 -20.77 0.93
CA ALA A 107 5.21 -19.55 1.73
C ALA A 107 5.94 -18.46 0.95
N ALA A 108 5.44 -17.22 1.01
CA ALA A 108 6.14 -16.06 0.49
C ALA A 108 7.36 -15.74 1.37
N ALA A 109 8.44 -15.30 0.74
CA ALA A 109 9.62 -14.80 1.44
C ALA A 109 10.39 -13.80 0.59
N GLU A 110 11.20 -12.99 1.26
CA GLU A 110 12.13 -12.07 0.64
C GLU A 110 13.51 -12.21 1.30
N ARG A 111 14.57 -12.23 0.48
CA ARG A 111 15.95 -12.34 0.94
C ARG A 111 16.86 -11.44 0.12
N SER A 112 17.72 -10.68 0.80
CA SER A 112 18.76 -9.91 0.15
C SER A 112 19.83 -10.80 -0.44
N PHE A 113 20.27 -10.49 -1.65
CA PHE A 113 21.41 -11.12 -2.32
C PHE A 113 22.66 -10.26 -2.10
N MET A 114 23.77 -10.85 -1.68
CA MET A 114 24.96 -10.09 -1.28
C MET A 114 26.07 -10.06 -2.33
N ASP A 115 26.05 -11.01 -3.29
CA ASP A 115 27.03 -11.06 -4.38
C ASP A 115 26.45 -10.43 -5.64
N LYS A 116 26.99 -9.26 -6.00
CA LYS A 116 26.55 -8.47 -7.16
C LYS A 116 26.71 -9.21 -8.48
N ASP A 117 27.80 -9.93 -8.67
CA ASP A 117 28.13 -10.54 -9.96
C ASP A 117 27.27 -11.79 -10.17
N VAL A 118 27.07 -12.59 -9.12
CA VAL A 118 26.15 -13.73 -9.15
C VAL A 118 24.71 -13.25 -9.37
N PHE A 119 24.26 -12.19 -8.69
CA PHE A 119 22.92 -11.65 -8.87
C PHE A 119 22.69 -11.15 -10.30
N ARG A 120 23.69 -10.48 -10.90
CA ARG A 120 23.65 -10.07 -12.31
C ARG A 120 23.56 -11.26 -13.28
N GLN A 121 24.24 -12.35 -13.00
CA GLN A 121 24.09 -13.57 -13.82
C GLN A 121 22.65 -14.10 -13.76
N ILE A 122 22.03 -14.06 -12.59
CA ILE A 122 20.65 -14.50 -12.39
C ILE A 122 19.67 -13.59 -13.14
N THR A 123 19.82 -12.26 -12.99
CA THR A 123 18.92 -11.30 -13.65
C THR A 123 19.11 -11.29 -15.18
N ASN A 124 20.34 -11.48 -15.69
CA ASN A 124 20.59 -11.66 -17.12
C ASN A 124 19.95 -12.95 -17.67
N ALA A 125 19.94 -14.02 -16.87
CA ALA A 125 19.21 -15.23 -17.26
C ALA A 125 17.70 -15.01 -17.31
N ALA A 126 17.16 -14.25 -16.33
CA ALA A 126 15.76 -13.86 -16.30
C ALA A 126 15.38 -13.03 -17.54
N GLU A 127 16.24 -12.11 -18.00
CA GLU A 127 16.03 -11.29 -19.19
C GLU A 127 15.92 -12.09 -20.49
N ASN A 128 16.47 -13.31 -20.53
CA ASN A 128 16.38 -14.20 -21.68
C ASN A 128 15.16 -15.14 -21.64
N LEU A 129 14.29 -15.02 -20.65
CA LEU A 129 13.06 -15.80 -20.58
C LEU A 129 11.91 -15.10 -21.29
N ASP A 130 11.19 -15.82 -22.14
CA ASP A 130 10.01 -15.30 -22.85
C ASP A 130 8.87 -14.90 -21.90
N ASP A 131 8.86 -15.47 -20.67
CA ASP A 131 7.83 -15.22 -19.66
C ASP A 131 8.19 -14.06 -18.71
N LEU A 132 9.30 -13.34 -18.91
CA LEU A 132 9.66 -12.19 -18.09
C LEU A 132 8.62 -11.08 -18.22
N GLN A 133 8.16 -10.61 -17.08
CA GLN A 133 7.36 -9.39 -16.96
C GLN A 133 8.17 -8.35 -16.20
N VAL A 134 8.20 -7.12 -16.69
CA VAL A 134 8.96 -6.01 -16.10
C VAL A 134 8.01 -4.90 -15.70
N TYR A 135 8.08 -4.51 -14.44
CA TYR A 135 7.26 -3.44 -13.89
C TYR A 135 8.09 -2.43 -13.10
N ILE A 136 7.54 -1.25 -12.91
CA ILE A 136 8.04 -0.27 -11.96
C ILE A 136 7.83 -0.83 -10.56
N GLY A 137 8.87 -0.84 -9.73
CA GLY A 137 8.85 -1.18 -8.31
C GLY A 137 9.33 -0.02 -7.45
N GLY A 138 9.24 -0.20 -6.13
CA GLY A 138 9.55 0.81 -5.13
C GLY A 138 8.37 1.72 -4.80
N ASN A 139 8.06 1.86 -3.51
CA ASN A 139 6.87 2.57 -3.02
C ASN A 139 6.77 3.99 -3.56
N ALA A 140 7.86 4.78 -3.49
CA ALA A 140 7.86 6.15 -3.99
C ALA A 140 7.57 6.22 -5.51
N ALA A 141 8.15 5.32 -6.31
CA ALA A 141 7.92 5.27 -7.74
C ALA A 141 6.47 4.86 -8.08
N LEU A 142 5.91 3.88 -7.35
CA LEU A 142 4.52 3.45 -7.50
C LEU A 142 3.54 4.55 -7.14
N MET A 143 3.77 5.29 -6.04
CA MET A 143 2.95 6.43 -5.65
C MET A 143 2.99 7.54 -6.70
N ALA A 144 4.19 7.91 -7.19
CA ALA A 144 4.35 8.93 -8.22
C ALA A 144 3.63 8.56 -9.53
N THR A 145 3.78 7.31 -9.97
CA THR A 145 3.12 6.79 -11.18
C THR A 145 1.60 6.82 -11.01
N LYS A 146 1.09 6.40 -9.85
CA LYS A 146 -0.35 6.41 -9.56
C LYS A 146 -0.92 7.82 -9.52
N ILE A 147 -0.23 8.77 -8.94
CA ILE A 147 -0.66 10.18 -8.93
C ILE A 147 -0.75 10.72 -10.36
N THR A 148 0.24 10.44 -11.22
CA THR A 148 0.22 10.89 -12.62
C THR A 148 -0.92 10.25 -13.40
N GLU A 149 -1.21 8.97 -13.17
CA GLU A 149 -2.34 8.26 -13.80
C GLU A 149 -3.68 8.92 -13.44
N MET A 150 -3.87 9.28 -12.17
CA MET A 150 -5.14 9.82 -11.68
C MET A 150 -5.28 11.34 -11.83
N PHE A 151 -4.16 12.05 -11.82
CA PHE A 151 -4.09 13.51 -11.85
C PHE A 151 -3.07 13.99 -12.90
N PRO A 152 -3.40 13.88 -14.20
CA PRO A 152 -2.43 14.11 -15.29
C PRO A 152 -1.90 15.54 -15.38
N ASP A 153 -2.60 16.52 -14.77
CA ASP A 153 -2.17 17.93 -14.74
C ASP A 153 -1.12 18.21 -13.65
N VAL A 154 -0.87 17.25 -12.75
CA VAL A 154 0.09 17.38 -11.65
C VAL A 154 1.51 17.22 -12.17
N LYS A 155 2.40 18.12 -11.76
CA LYS A 155 3.83 18.06 -12.10
C LYS A 155 4.57 17.30 -11.00
N ILE A 156 5.30 16.27 -11.37
CA ILE A 156 6.09 15.47 -10.44
C ILE A 156 7.58 15.64 -10.75
N GLN A 157 8.34 16.01 -9.73
CA GLN A 157 9.78 15.78 -9.70
C GLN A 157 10.03 14.49 -8.92
N TYR A 158 10.54 13.50 -9.59
CA TYR A 158 10.87 12.22 -9.00
C TYR A 158 12.38 12.16 -8.66
N ILE A 159 12.71 11.78 -7.41
CA ILE A 159 14.09 11.68 -6.93
C ILE A 159 14.27 10.31 -6.26
N GLY A 160 14.95 9.43 -6.96
CA GLY A 160 15.25 8.07 -6.54
C GLY A 160 16.31 7.47 -7.45
N PRO A 161 16.80 6.26 -7.22
CA PRO A 161 17.77 5.61 -8.09
C PRO A 161 17.13 5.19 -9.41
N VAL A 162 17.38 5.95 -10.48
CA VAL A 162 16.76 5.72 -11.80
C VAL A 162 17.80 5.18 -12.77
N GLY A 163 17.72 3.88 -13.04
CA GLY A 163 18.51 3.23 -14.08
C GLY A 163 17.92 3.37 -15.47
N PRO A 164 18.63 2.87 -16.51
CA PRO A 164 18.25 3.06 -17.91
C PRO A 164 16.86 2.53 -18.27
N LYS A 165 16.53 1.29 -17.87
CA LYS A 165 15.22 0.67 -18.18
C LYS A 165 14.08 1.29 -17.37
N LEU A 166 14.32 1.60 -16.10
CA LEU A 166 13.33 2.26 -15.26
C LEU A 166 12.95 3.63 -15.83
N LYS A 167 13.94 4.38 -16.36
CA LYS A 167 13.71 5.65 -17.04
C LYS A 167 12.76 5.52 -18.22
N GLU A 168 12.87 4.45 -19.01
CA GLU A 168 12.00 4.20 -20.17
C GLU A 168 10.55 3.85 -19.75
N LEU A 169 10.37 3.28 -18.55
CA LEU A 169 9.05 2.92 -18.03
C LEU A 169 8.33 4.08 -17.34
N PHE A 170 9.08 5.08 -16.88
CA PHE A 170 8.49 6.22 -16.21
C PHE A 170 7.67 7.10 -17.18
N PRO A 171 6.57 7.73 -16.70
CA PRO A 171 5.86 8.72 -17.47
C PRO A 171 6.77 9.84 -17.95
N GLU A 172 6.66 10.25 -19.23
CA GLU A 172 7.43 11.36 -19.81
C GLU A 172 7.22 12.70 -19.07
N SER A 173 6.13 12.83 -18.33
CA SER A 173 5.80 14.00 -17.51
C SER A 173 6.65 14.13 -16.24
N PHE A 174 7.42 13.09 -15.86
CA PHE A 174 8.31 13.18 -14.71
C PHE A 174 9.52 14.07 -15.01
N THR A 175 9.82 14.96 -14.07
CA THR A 175 11.12 15.66 -14.04
C THR A 175 12.06 14.83 -13.16
N ILE A 176 13.14 14.31 -13.73
CA ILE A 176 14.13 13.50 -13.01
C ILE A 176 15.46 14.25 -13.04
N PRO A 177 16.01 14.68 -11.89
CA PRO A 177 17.32 15.32 -11.84
C PRO A 177 18.42 14.39 -12.35
N GLU A 178 19.46 14.94 -13.00
CA GLU A 178 20.58 14.14 -13.51
C GLU A 178 21.29 13.36 -12.39
N SER A 179 21.33 13.92 -11.18
CA SER A 179 21.90 13.28 -9.98
C SER A 179 21.09 12.05 -9.48
N SER A 180 19.88 11.82 -9.99
CA SER A 180 19.09 10.62 -9.72
C SER A 180 19.44 9.45 -10.63
N HIS A 181 20.19 9.69 -11.73
CA HIS A 181 20.52 8.61 -12.65
C HIS A 181 21.62 7.71 -12.09
N ILE A 182 21.39 6.41 -12.16
CA ILE A 182 22.37 5.38 -11.80
C ILE A 182 22.72 4.53 -13.04
N PRO A 183 23.95 3.97 -13.12
CA PRO A 183 24.41 3.29 -14.33
C PRO A 183 23.69 1.96 -14.62
N HIS A 184 23.09 1.34 -13.61
CA HIS A 184 22.38 0.06 -13.69
C HIS A 184 21.12 0.13 -12.87
N ASP A 185 20.03 -0.46 -13.39
CA ASP A 185 18.78 -0.58 -12.63
C ASP A 185 18.95 -1.44 -11.38
N GLU A 186 18.31 -1.05 -10.30
CA GLU A 186 18.12 -1.92 -9.14
C GLU A 186 16.94 -2.85 -9.43
N ILE A 187 17.13 -4.15 -9.21
CA ILE A 187 16.16 -5.18 -9.62
C ILE A 187 15.70 -5.97 -8.40
N HIS A 188 14.38 -6.07 -8.24
CA HIS A 188 13.75 -7.03 -7.37
C HIS A 188 13.27 -8.21 -8.22
N LEU A 189 13.90 -9.35 -8.06
CA LEU A 189 13.58 -10.57 -8.78
C LEU A 189 12.50 -11.34 -8.04
N ILE A 190 11.31 -11.38 -8.63
CA ILE A 190 10.11 -12.02 -8.09
C ILE A 190 9.92 -13.35 -8.79
N MET A 191 10.25 -14.42 -8.10
CA MET A 191 10.17 -15.80 -8.58
C MET A 191 8.83 -16.39 -8.17
N GLU A 192 7.86 -16.37 -9.09
CA GLU A 192 6.51 -16.89 -8.85
C GLU A 192 6.44 -18.40 -9.07
N TYR A 193 5.52 -19.05 -8.35
CA TYR A 193 5.14 -20.44 -8.56
C TYR A 193 3.65 -20.67 -8.30
N LYS A 194 3.11 -21.69 -8.99
CA LYS A 194 1.69 -22.01 -8.97
C LYS A 194 1.38 -23.10 -7.94
N VAL A 195 0.11 -23.20 -7.55
CA VAL A 195 -0.36 -24.35 -6.77
C VAL A 195 -0.13 -25.65 -7.57
N ASP A 196 0.31 -26.70 -6.90
CA ASP A 196 0.64 -28.01 -7.46
C ASP A 196 1.78 -28.01 -8.50
N GLU A 197 2.52 -26.88 -8.63
CA GLU A 197 3.72 -26.84 -9.45
C GLU A 197 4.79 -27.76 -8.85
N SER A 198 5.40 -28.59 -9.71
CA SER A 198 6.43 -29.54 -9.31
C SER A 198 7.80 -29.13 -9.83
N TRP A 199 8.81 -29.23 -8.96
CA TRP A 199 10.22 -29.03 -9.29
C TRP A 199 11.05 -30.13 -8.65
N GLY A 200 11.45 -31.14 -9.44
CA GLY A 200 12.03 -32.38 -8.97
C GLY A 200 11.09 -33.12 -8.02
N SER A 201 11.57 -33.37 -6.79
CA SER A 201 10.77 -34.04 -5.75
C SER A 201 9.93 -33.06 -4.90
N HIS A 202 9.96 -31.76 -5.20
CA HIS A 202 9.23 -30.73 -4.46
C HIS A 202 7.96 -30.34 -5.19
N THR A 203 6.88 -30.07 -4.45
CA THR A 203 5.62 -29.58 -4.98
C THR A 203 5.14 -28.42 -4.13
N ALA A 204 4.72 -27.33 -4.77
CA ALA A 204 4.20 -26.15 -4.10
C ALA A 204 2.73 -26.36 -3.70
N PRO A 205 2.39 -26.34 -2.40
CA PRO A 205 1.00 -26.54 -1.95
C PRO A 205 0.10 -25.32 -2.17
N VAL A 206 0.69 -24.13 -2.37
CA VAL A 206 -0.01 -22.86 -2.57
C VAL A 206 0.75 -22.04 -3.60
N ALA A 207 0.02 -21.32 -4.44
CA ALA A 207 0.61 -20.33 -5.35
C ALA A 207 1.09 -19.12 -4.57
N THR A 208 2.36 -18.75 -4.72
CA THR A 208 2.94 -17.55 -4.12
C THR A 208 4.27 -17.20 -4.81
N ARG A 209 5.14 -16.45 -4.14
CA ARG A 209 6.39 -15.93 -4.71
C ARG A 209 7.53 -15.93 -3.72
N PHE A 210 8.74 -16.05 -4.24
CA PHE A 210 9.98 -15.79 -3.54
C PHE A 210 10.63 -14.55 -4.15
N ILE A 211 11.06 -13.59 -3.35
CA ILE A 211 11.66 -12.33 -3.81
C ILE A 211 13.12 -12.32 -3.38
N THR A 212 14.00 -11.90 -4.29
CA THR A 212 15.39 -11.63 -3.95
C THR A 212 15.89 -10.40 -4.71
N SER A 213 16.75 -9.60 -4.08
CA SER A 213 17.27 -8.36 -4.63
C SER A 213 18.71 -8.12 -4.21
N TYR A 214 19.48 -7.54 -5.11
CA TYR A 214 20.71 -6.84 -4.78
C TYR A 214 20.44 -5.36 -4.95
N ASP A 215 20.36 -4.63 -3.85
CA ASP A 215 19.91 -3.25 -3.81
C ASP A 215 20.95 -2.39 -3.10
N GLU A 216 21.70 -1.61 -3.86
CA GLU A 216 22.81 -0.80 -3.35
C GLU A 216 22.37 0.61 -2.98
N SER A 217 21.59 1.24 -3.86
CA SER A 217 21.18 2.63 -3.68
C SER A 217 20.03 2.77 -2.67
N ASN A 218 19.00 1.95 -2.79
CA ASN A 218 17.85 2.01 -1.89
C ASN A 218 18.22 1.55 -0.48
N SER A 219 18.98 0.45 -0.34
CA SER A 219 19.38 -0.09 0.96
C SER A 219 20.25 0.87 1.78
N LYS A 220 20.96 1.78 1.12
CA LYS A 220 21.77 2.84 1.75
C LYS A 220 21.12 4.21 1.73
N ALA A 221 19.94 4.31 1.11
CA ALA A 221 19.20 5.56 0.89
C ALA A 221 20.10 6.67 0.30
N THR A 222 20.86 6.34 -0.76
CA THR A 222 21.88 7.23 -1.34
C THR A 222 21.30 8.49 -1.96
N MET A 223 19.99 8.51 -2.23
CA MET A 223 19.31 9.63 -2.86
C MET A 223 18.79 10.69 -1.88
N LEU A 224 18.99 10.54 -0.56
CA LEU A 224 18.46 11.48 0.44
C LEU A 224 19.01 12.88 0.29
N GLU A 225 20.32 13.04 0.09
CA GLU A 225 20.95 14.34 -0.10
C GLU A 225 20.44 14.97 -1.39
N THR A 226 20.47 14.24 -2.49
CA THR A 226 19.88 14.68 -3.78
C THR A 226 18.42 15.11 -3.63
N PHE A 227 17.65 14.40 -2.79
CA PHE A 227 16.25 14.70 -2.54
C PHE A 227 16.09 16.09 -1.92
N PHE A 228 16.79 16.37 -0.84
CA PHE A 228 16.67 17.66 -0.15
C PHE A 228 17.28 18.81 -0.96
N ASP A 229 18.39 18.59 -1.66
CA ASP A 229 19.08 19.61 -2.48
C ASP A 229 18.25 20.10 -3.67
N ASN A 230 17.31 19.30 -4.16
CA ASN A 230 16.48 19.64 -5.33
C ASN A 230 15.13 20.31 -5.00
N LEU A 231 14.76 20.44 -3.73
CA LEU A 231 13.44 20.98 -3.34
C LEU A 231 13.26 22.44 -3.73
N GLU A 232 14.24 23.30 -3.48
CA GLU A 232 14.15 24.74 -3.74
C GLU A 232 13.92 25.05 -5.22
N ASN A 233 14.64 24.38 -6.11
CA ASN A 233 14.57 24.59 -7.55
C ASN A 233 13.20 24.22 -8.14
N PHE A 234 12.56 23.21 -7.58
CA PHE A 234 11.25 22.76 -8.06
C PHE A 234 10.09 23.51 -7.40
N SER A 235 10.26 24.03 -6.18
CA SER A 235 9.20 24.71 -5.40
C SER A 235 7.91 23.89 -5.31
N PRO A 236 7.92 22.74 -4.62
CA PRO A 236 6.74 21.86 -4.52
C PRO A 236 5.67 22.45 -3.61
N ASP A 237 4.41 22.00 -3.83
CA ASP A 237 3.28 22.27 -2.94
C ASP A 237 3.17 21.22 -1.83
N ILE A 238 3.74 20.04 -2.07
CA ILE A 238 3.77 18.92 -1.14
C ILE A 238 4.97 18.01 -1.46
N ILE A 239 5.50 17.41 -0.42
CA ILE A 239 6.55 16.39 -0.50
C ILE A 239 5.96 15.04 -0.12
N LEU A 240 6.31 14.00 -0.87
CA LEU A 240 5.99 12.62 -0.60
C LEU A 240 7.27 11.83 -0.45
N LEU A 241 7.52 11.34 0.75
CA LEU A 241 8.70 10.56 1.11
C LEU A 241 8.29 9.11 1.39
N SER A 242 8.96 8.16 0.78
CA SER A 242 8.83 6.73 1.06
C SER A 242 10.15 6.02 0.79
N GLY A 243 10.28 4.77 1.24
CA GLY A 243 11.46 3.94 1.01
C GLY A 243 12.44 3.87 2.20
N LEU A 244 12.14 4.52 3.33
CA LEU A 244 13.02 4.46 4.51
C LEU A 244 13.17 3.04 5.08
N HIS A 245 12.17 2.16 4.89
CA HIS A 245 12.22 0.75 5.31
C HIS A 245 13.41 -0.01 4.71
N MET A 246 13.92 0.41 3.55
CA MET A 246 15.09 -0.23 2.93
C MET A 246 16.37 -0.11 3.78
N LEU A 247 16.40 0.83 4.74
CA LEU A 247 17.50 0.97 5.70
C LEU A 247 17.50 -0.09 6.80
N GLU A 248 16.41 -0.82 6.99
CA GLU A 248 16.24 -1.78 8.10
C GLU A 248 17.29 -2.88 8.14
N GLY A 249 17.80 -3.28 6.97
CA GLY A 249 18.85 -4.29 6.84
C GLY A 249 20.27 -3.79 7.18
N GLN A 250 20.43 -2.51 7.50
CA GLN A 250 21.72 -1.89 7.82
C GLN A 250 22.03 -1.96 9.32
N SER A 251 23.28 -1.67 9.70
CA SER A 251 23.65 -1.58 11.12
C SER A 251 22.96 -0.40 11.80
N ASP A 252 22.72 -0.50 13.10
CA ASP A 252 22.09 0.53 13.92
C ASP A 252 22.77 1.90 13.80
N GLU A 253 24.10 1.91 13.71
CA GLU A 253 24.87 3.13 13.50
C GLU A 253 24.59 3.74 12.13
N PHE A 254 24.57 2.93 11.06
CA PHE A 254 24.35 3.39 9.70
C PHE A 254 22.94 3.94 9.51
N PHE A 255 21.91 3.18 9.88
CA PHE A 255 20.54 3.68 9.71
C PHE A 255 20.28 4.93 10.58
N SER A 256 20.88 5.02 11.78
CA SER A 256 20.76 6.21 12.63
C SER A 256 21.37 7.45 11.96
N GLN A 257 22.52 7.32 11.31
CA GLN A 257 23.12 8.40 10.53
C GLN A 257 22.22 8.82 9.36
N ARG A 258 21.63 7.85 8.64
CA ARG A 258 20.71 8.16 7.52
C ARG A 258 19.42 8.82 7.99
N LEU A 259 18.82 8.36 9.09
CA LEU A 259 17.64 9.01 9.70
C LEU A 259 17.96 10.43 10.20
N ALA A 260 19.19 10.70 10.66
CA ALA A 260 19.61 12.04 11.01
C ALA A 260 19.64 12.98 9.78
N VAL A 261 20.06 12.50 8.61
CA VAL A 261 19.99 13.28 7.35
C VAL A 261 18.53 13.62 7.03
N VAL A 262 17.62 12.65 7.14
CA VAL A 262 16.17 12.88 6.92
C VAL A 262 15.65 13.93 7.90
N LYS A 263 15.92 13.78 9.19
CA LYS A 263 15.50 14.70 10.24
C LYS A 263 15.98 16.13 10.00
N GLU A 264 17.26 16.30 9.73
CA GLU A 264 17.83 17.64 9.49
C GLU A 264 17.26 18.26 8.20
N GLY A 265 17.13 17.49 7.12
CA GLY A 265 16.47 17.98 5.91
C GLY A 265 15.03 18.42 6.15
N LEU A 266 14.24 17.64 6.90
CA LEU A 266 12.83 17.96 7.22
C LEU A 266 12.69 19.19 8.12
N LYS A 267 13.64 19.44 9.03
CA LYS A 267 13.63 20.61 9.90
C LYS A 267 13.79 21.93 9.14
N THR A 268 14.54 21.93 8.03
CA THR A 268 14.74 23.14 7.22
C THR A 268 13.48 23.56 6.47
N LEU A 269 12.50 22.67 6.29
CA LEU A 269 11.31 22.93 5.51
C LEU A 269 10.31 23.82 6.28
N PRO A 270 9.68 24.81 5.61
CA PRO A 270 8.65 25.64 6.24
C PRO A 270 7.40 24.81 6.57
N ILE A 271 6.67 25.21 7.60
CA ILE A 271 5.40 24.55 7.99
C ILE A 271 4.35 24.61 6.88
N THR A 272 4.43 25.58 6.00
CA THR A 272 3.52 25.75 4.86
C THR A 272 3.72 24.71 3.76
N LEU A 273 4.82 23.97 3.77
CA LEU A 273 5.12 22.88 2.84
C LEU A 273 4.85 21.53 3.53
N PRO A 274 3.71 20.89 3.32
CA PRO A 274 3.41 19.61 3.94
C PRO A 274 4.30 18.50 3.40
N VAL A 275 4.70 17.60 4.30
CA VAL A 275 5.43 16.38 3.98
C VAL A 275 4.59 15.18 4.39
N HIS A 276 4.38 14.26 3.47
CA HIS A 276 3.80 12.96 3.75
C HIS A 276 4.89 11.89 3.75
N LEU A 277 4.98 11.13 4.81
CA LEU A 277 5.81 9.92 4.90
C LEU A 277 4.90 8.69 4.78
N GLU A 278 5.16 7.85 3.79
CA GLU A 278 4.55 6.53 3.69
C GLU A 278 5.50 5.50 4.28
N LEU A 279 5.04 4.78 5.30
CA LEU A 279 5.75 3.63 5.83
C LEU A 279 5.58 2.42 4.89
N ALA A 280 6.46 1.46 5.04
CA ALA A 280 6.33 0.16 4.39
C ALA A 280 6.74 -0.94 5.38
N SER A 281 6.66 -2.18 4.96
CA SER A 281 6.89 -3.36 5.80
C SER A 281 8.19 -3.25 6.58
N MET A 282 8.10 -3.14 7.91
CA MET A 282 9.22 -3.04 8.85
C MET A 282 9.04 -4.03 10.00
N ALA A 283 10.14 -4.59 10.50
CA ALA A 283 10.15 -5.59 11.56
C ALA A 283 11.22 -5.34 12.63
N HIS A 284 12.07 -4.31 12.46
CA HIS A 284 13.12 -3.98 13.43
C HIS A 284 12.63 -2.92 14.43
N LYS A 285 12.47 -3.35 15.69
CA LYS A 285 11.86 -2.54 16.76
C LYS A 285 12.52 -1.17 16.96
N ASP A 286 13.83 -1.12 17.10
CA ASP A 286 14.57 0.12 17.37
C ASP A 286 14.57 1.06 16.17
N PHE A 287 14.56 0.53 14.97
CA PHE A 287 14.44 1.31 13.74
C PHE A 287 13.08 2.03 13.65
N VAL A 288 11.98 1.30 13.85
CA VAL A 288 10.62 1.88 13.82
C VAL A 288 10.44 2.89 14.94
N LYS A 289 10.93 2.58 16.15
CA LYS A 289 10.91 3.52 17.27
C LYS A 289 11.62 4.82 16.94
N LYS A 290 12.81 4.77 16.32
CA LYS A 290 13.55 5.97 15.87
C LYS A 290 12.79 6.76 14.81
N ILE A 291 12.13 6.11 13.85
CA ILE A 291 11.29 6.82 12.88
C ILE A 291 10.18 7.59 13.59
N LEU A 292 9.49 6.97 14.55
CA LEU A 292 8.42 7.62 15.29
C LEU A 292 8.91 8.78 16.16
N GLU A 293 10.04 8.62 16.84
CA GLU A 293 10.57 9.63 17.77
C GLU A 293 11.34 10.75 17.07
N GLU A 294 12.07 10.44 15.99
CA GLU A 294 13.02 11.37 15.38
C GLU A 294 12.56 11.93 14.02
N VAL A 295 11.73 11.21 13.26
CA VAL A 295 11.28 11.63 11.93
C VAL A 295 9.83 12.11 11.94
N ALA A 296 8.94 11.35 12.57
CA ALA A 296 7.51 11.64 12.56
C ALA A 296 7.14 13.06 13.08
N PRO A 297 7.79 13.64 14.10
CA PRO A 297 7.49 15.01 14.51
C PRO A 297 7.81 16.08 13.44
N HIS A 298 8.58 15.76 12.42
CA HIS A 298 9.01 16.71 11.39
C HIS A 298 8.25 16.58 10.07
N ILE A 299 7.32 15.64 9.94
CA ILE A 299 6.43 15.48 8.79
C ILE A 299 5.02 15.96 9.12
N SER A 300 4.20 16.27 8.11
CA SER A 300 2.82 16.74 8.32
C SER A 300 1.81 15.60 8.31
N SER A 301 2.13 14.50 7.63
CA SER A 301 1.24 13.36 7.42
C SER A 301 2.01 12.04 7.40
N LEU A 302 1.47 11.03 8.08
CA LEU A 302 2.00 9.67 8.14
C LEU A 302 0.99 8.70 7.53
N GLY A 303 1.41 7.88 6.57
CA GLY A 303 0.65 6.77 5.99
C GLY A 303 1.18 5.43 6.48
N LEU A 304 0.28 4.50 6.78
CA LEU A 304 0.64 3.16 7.29
C LEU A 304 -0.53 2.17 7.17
N ASN A 305 -0.17 0.90 7.03
CA ASN A 305 -1.13 -0.22 6.99
C ASN A 305 -1.32 -0.88 8.38
N GLU A 306 -2.08 -1.97 8.44
CA GLU A 306 -2.38 -2.69 9.68
C GLU A 306 -1.13 -3.30 10.34
N GLN A 307 -0.19 -3.83 9.57
CA GLN A 307 1.04 -4.41 10.10
C GLN A 307 1.94 -3.32 10.66
N GLU A 308 2.11 -2.23 9.94
CA GLU A 308 2.95 -1.10 10.32
C GLU A 308 2.40 -0.37 11.55
N LEU A 309 1.08 -0.15 11.62
CA LEU A 309 0.43 0.46 12.79
C LEU A 309 0.59 -0.41 14.05
N SER A 310 0.27 -1.69 13.92
CA SER A 310 0.37 -2.63 15.03
C SER A 310 1.83 -2.78 15.51
N PHE A 311 2.78 -2.84 14.57
CA PHE A 311 4.20 -2.91 14.89
C PHE A 311 4.73 -1.59 15.48
N SER A 312 4.27 -0.44 15.00
CA SER A 312 4.60 0.88 15.59
C SER A 312 4.16 0.96 17.07
N SER A 313 2.95 0.49 17.35
CA SER A 313 2.45 0.41 18.74
C SER A 313 3.30 -0.54 19.59
N HIS A 314 3.68 -1.70 19.04
CA HIS A 314 4.57 -2.65 19.73
C HIS A 314 5.96 -2.05 19.98
N ALA A 315 6.54 -1.38 19.00
CA ALA A 315 7.90 -0.85 19.04
C ALA A 315 8.06 0.30 20.03
N ALA A 316 7.06 1.18 20.15
CA ALA A 316 7.13 2.39 20.97
C ALA A 316 6.18 2.34 22.20
N ASP A 317 5.82 1.14 22.67
CA ASP A 317 5.01 0.91 23.85
C ASP A 317 3.63 1.60 23.84
N GLY A 318 2.98 1.64 22.65
CA GLY A 318 1.65 2.19 22.46
C GLY A 318 0.50 1.28 22.94
N PRO A 319 -0.76 1.69 22.72
CA PRO A 319 -1.93 0.88 23.05
C PRO A 319 -1.99 -0.37 22.15
N HIS A 320 -2.59 -1.46 22.66
CA HIS A 320 -2.77 -2.73 21.93
C HIS A 320 -1.45 -3.37 21.42
N LYS A 321 -0.31 -3.02 22.04
CA LYS A 321 1.05 -3.46 21.62
C LYS A 321 1.26 -4.98 21.59
N ASN A 322 0.43 -5.75 22.28
CA ASN A 322 0.51 -7.20 22.30
C ASN A 322 -0.22 -7.85 21.13
N ASP A 323 -1.16 -7.14 20.50
CA ASP A 323 -1.97 -7.66 19.37
C ASP A 323 -1.11 -7.96 18.12
N PHE A 324 0.07 -7.34 18.02
CA PHE A 324 1.01 -7.63 16.93
C PHE A 324 1.45 -9.10 16.89
N GLN A 325 1.47 -9.79 18.02
CA GLN A 325 1.85 -11.21 18.12
C GLN A 325 0.69 -12.14 17.75
N GLU A 326 -0.55 -11.66 17.87
CA GLU A 326 -1.78 -12.40 17.63
C GLU A 326 -2.30 -12.19 16.19
N ARG A 327 -1.47 -12.42 15.18
CA ARG A 327 -1.71 -12.13 13.75
C ARG A 327 -2.99 -12.75 13.14
N GLU A 328 -3.94 -13.22 13.93
CA GLU A 328 -5.19 -13.83 13.50
C GLU A 328 -6.34 -12.81 13.55
N GLY A 329 -6.80 -12.37 12.38
CA GLY A 329 -8.04 -11.59 12.25
C GLY A 329 -7.92 -10.30 11.45
N GLN A 330 -9.07 -9.68 11.23
CA GLN A 330 -9.15 -8.35 10.62
C GLN A 330 -8.86 -7.29 11.68
N PRO A 331 -8.24 -6.15 11.32
CA PRO A 331 -8.02 -5.06 12.27
C PRO A 331 -9.35 -4.56 12.83
N GLU A 332 -9.42 -4.33 14.13
CA GLU A 332 -10.61 -3.82 14.80
C GLU A 332 -10.63 -2.29 14.78
N ILE A 333 -11.72 -1.70 14.32
CA ILE A 333 -11.84 -0.24 14.10
C ILE A 333 -11.48 0.57 15.35
N HIS A 334 -11.95 0.16 16.54
CA HIS A 334 -11.65 0.86 17.78
C HIS A 334 -10.17 0.80 18.17
N LYS A 335 -9.51 -0.35 17.99
CA LYS A 335 -8.08 -0.49 18.28
C LYS A 335 -7.22 0.35 17.32
N VAL A 336 -7.60 0.39 16.05
CA VAL A 336 -6.94 1.25 15.04
C VAL A 336 -7.10 2.71 15.42
N THR A 337 -8.32 3.14 15.83
CA THR A 337 -8.55 4.51 16.29
C THR A 337 -7.68 4.87 17.49
N ASP A 338 -7.60 3.99 18.48
CA ASP A 338 -6.79 4.21 19.68
C ASP A 338 -5.30 4.35 19.35
N MET A 339 -4.77 3.50 18.45
CA MET A 339 -3.37 3.56 18.01
C MET A 339 -3.08 4.82 17.19
N VAL A 340 -3.98 5.21 16.29
CA VAL A 340 -3.86 6.46 15.51
C VAL A 340 -3.92 7.69 16.43
N LEU A 341 -4.84 7.70 17.40
CA LEU A 341 -4.91 8.75 18.42
C LEU A 341 -3.61 8.84 19.23
N TRP A 342 -3.09 7.69 19.65
CA TRP A 342 -1.84 7.64 20.39
C TRP A 342 -0.65 8.21 19.59
N ILE A 343 -0.53 7.87 18.30
CA ILE A 343 0.53 8.45 17.42
C ILE A 343 0.39 9.98 17.38
N LEU A 344 -0.82 10.51 17.15
CA LEU A 344 -1.07 11.94 17.08
C LEU A 344 -0.80 12.64 18.40
N LYS A 345 -1.14 12.03 19.54
CA LYS A 345 -0.91 12.61 20.87
C LYS A 345 0.56 12.58 21.29
N THR A 346 1.27 11.50 20.96
CA THR A 346 2.63 11.27 21.45
C THR A 346 3.67 11.97 20.54
N PHE A 347 3.49 11.90 19.24
CA PHE A 347 4.47 12.39 18.27
C PHE A 347 3.96 13.59 17.46
N GLY A 348 2.64 13.85 17.48
CA GLY A 348 2.01 14.90 16.71
C GLY A 348 1.96 16.25 17.41
N TYR A 349 1.42 17.24 16.67
CA TYR A 349 1.16 18.57 17.16
C TYR A 349 0.10 18.55 18.27
N SER A 350 0.41 19.23 19.36
CA SER A 350 -0.51 19.51 20.46
C SER A 350 -0.12 20.83 21.16
N GLU A 351 -0.94 21.31 22.10
CA GLU A 351 -0.61 22.50 22.92
C GLU A 351 0.71 22.30 23.69
N ASP A 352 1.00 21.06 24.10
CA ASP A 352 2.21 20.69 24.83
C ASP A 352 3.41 20.34 23.90
N ASN A 353 3.17 20.16 22.58
CA ASN A 353 4.18 19.80 21.57
C ASN A 353 3.98 20.60 20.28
N GLN A 354 4.16 21.92 20.39
CA GLN A 354 3.97 22.86 19.27
C GLN A 354 5.07 22.78 18.20
N ASP A 355 6.21 22.16 18.52
CA ASP A 355 7.31 21.97 17.58
C ASP A 355 7.06 20.83 16.58
N SER A 356 6.13 19.95 16.86
CA SER A 356 5.75 18.88 15.93
C SER A 356 4.89 19.42 14.79
N LYS A 357 5.20 18.96 13.57
CA LYS A 357 4.44 19.24 12.34
C LYS A 357 3.41 18.13 12.05
N LEU A 358 3.45 16.97 12.76
CA LEU A 358 2.56 15.85 12.46
C LEU A 358 1.13 16.15 12.89
N THR A 359 0.26 16.27 11.91
CA THR A 359 -1.15 16.64 12.10
C THR A 359 -2.14 15.70 11.42
N ARG A 360 -1.64 14.67 10.69
CA ARG A 360 -2.46 13.69 10.00
C ARG A 360 -1.83 12.31 10.06
N VAL A 361 -2.64 11.30 10.33
CA VAL A 361 -2.29 9.88 10.18
C VAL A 361 -3.34 9.22 9.31
N HIS A 362 -2.92 8.54 8.24
CA HIS A 362 -3.77 7.78 7.34
C HIS A 362 -3.50 6.29 7.52
N PHE A 363 -4.38 5.62 8.22
CA PHE A 363 -4.42 4.17 8.28
C PHE A 363 -5.19 3.61 7.09
N HIS A 364 -4.60 2.64 6.39
CA HIS A 364 -5.24 1.95 5.28
C HIS A 364 -5.09 0.43 5.39
N SER A 365 -6.17 -0.27 5.12
CA SER A 365 -6.20 -1.74 5.06
C SER A 365 -7.10 -2.21 3.92
N LEU A 366 -7.13 -3.52 3.71
CA LEU A 366 -8.02 -4.10 2.70
C LEU A 366 -9.50 -4.12 3.13
N THR A 367 -9.82 -3.71 4.35
CA THR A 367 -11.19 -3.76 4.88
C THR A 367 -11.80 -2.40 5.16
N PHE A 368 -10.99 -1.45 5.64
CA PHE A 368 -11.41 -0.08 5.89
C PHE A 368 -10.20 0.84 6.01
N HIS A 369 -10.44 2.15 5.88
CA HIS A 369 -9.45 3.18 6.16
C HIS A 369 -9.92 4.11 7.27
N ILE A 370 -8.96 4.69 8.01
CA ILE A 370 -9.20 5.76 8.97
C ILE A 370 -8.18 6.87 8.73
N ILE A 371 -8.66 8.10 8.66
CA ILE A 371 -7.82 9.30 8.70
C ILE A 371 -8.07 9.99 10.04
N GLY A 372 -7.03 10.09 10.87
CA GLY A 372 -7.02 10.90 12.09
C GLY A 372 -6.27 12.21 11.84
N THR A 373 -6.82 13.35 12.28
CA THR A 373 -6.20 14.67 12.09
C THR A 373 -6.34 15.55 13.32
N VAL A 374 -5.36 16.43 13.51
CA VAL A 374 -5.52 17.60 14.37
C VAL A 374 -6.60 18.49 13.80
N LYS A 375 -7.51 18.97 14.63
CA LYS A 375 -8.67 19.77 14.19
C LYS A 375 -8.22 21.03 13.47
N GLY A 376 -8.76 21.25 12.27
CA GLY A 376 -8.46 22.42 11.44
C GLY A 376 -7.22 22.27 10.55
N ALA A 377 -6.29 21.35 10.81
CA ALA A 377 -5.05 21.20 10.05
C ALA A 377 -5.26 20.60 8.64
N TRP A 378 -6.29 19.77 8.50
CA TRP A 378 -6.61 19.15 7.21
C TRP A 378 -8.10 19.19 6.93
N HIS A 379 -8.45 19.52 5.68
CA HIS A 379 -9.82 19.55 5.18
C HIS A 379 -10.03 18.47 4.13
N ASN A 380 -11.27 18.32 3.67
CA ASN A 380 -11.68 17.35 2.65
C ASN A 380 -11.42 15.88 3.06
N ASN A 381 -11.38 15.59 4.36
CA ASN A 381 -10.99 14.27 4.88
C ASN A 381 -12.00 13.17 4.57
N LYS A 382 -13.31 13.47 4.46
CA LYS A 382 -14.33 12.49 4.06
C LYS A 382 -14.17 12.05 2.61
N GLU A 383 -13.90 13.00 1.76
CA GLU A 383 -13.63 12.80 0.35
C GLU A 383 -12.34 11.99 0.15
N ALA A 384 -11.31 12.36 0.91
CA ALA A 384 -9.99 11.71 0.88
C ALA A 384 -10.06 10.23 1.28
N VAL A 385 -10.70 9.92 2.42
CA VAL A 385 -10.83 8.54 2.87
C VAL A 385 -11.71 7.71 1.93
N ALA A 386 -12.80 8.29 1.41
CA ALA A 386 -13.69 7.62 0.45
C ALA A 386 -13.00 7.37 -0.91
N ALA A 387 -12.21 8.33 -1.40
CA ALA A 387 -11.44 8.17 -2.63
C ALA A 387 -10.38 7.06 -2.48
N GLY A 388 -9.63 7.04 -1.37
CA GLY A 388 -8.66 5.98 -1.08
C GLY A 388 -9.31 4.59 -1.04
N THR A 389 -10.44 4.43 -0.30
CA THR A 389 -11.15 3.15 -0.22
C THR A 389 -11.73 2.69 -1.55
N ARG A 390 -12.21 3.62 -2.38
CA ARG A 390 -12.65 3.31 -3.75
C ARG A 390 -11.49 2.81 -4.60
N THR A 391 -10.35 3.50 -4.58
CA THR A 391 -9.13 3.10 -5.31
C THR A 391 -8.66 1.70 -4.93
N ALA A 392 -8.80 1.31 -3.66
CA ALA A 392 -8.47 -0.04 -3.21
C ALA A 392 -9.22 -1.13 -3.98
N GLY A 393 -10.55 -0.98 -4.12
CA GLY A 393 -11.36 -1.93 -4.86
C GLY A 393 -11.13 -1.88 -6.38
N GLU A 394 -11.01 -0.68 -6.95
CA GLU A 394 -10.74 -0.46 -8.37
C GLU A 394 -9.42 -1.12 -8.80
N GLN A 395 -8.34 -0.88 -8.07
CA GLN A 395 -7.03 -1.41 -8.41
C GLN A 395 -6.93 -2.91 -8.16
N ALA A 396 -7.42 -3.41 -7.01
CA ALA A 396 -7.36 -4.84 -6.71
C ALA A 396 -8.09 -5.71 -7.74
N CYS A 397 -9.20 -5.22 -8.30
CA CYS A 397 -9.98 -5.88 -9.33
C CYS A 397 -9.58 -5.50 -10.79
N ASP A 398 -8.56 -4.67 -10.97
CA ASP A 398 -8.14 -4.10 -12.26
C ASP A 398 -9.32 -3.47 -13.02
N MET A 399 -10.07 -2.60 -12.35
CA MET A 399 -11.27 -1.95 -12.87
C MET A 399 -11.11 -0.43 -12.91
N LYS A 400 -11.64 0.21 -13.93
CA LYS A 400 -11.71 1.70 -14.00
C LYS A 400 -12.77 2.30 -13.07
N THR A 401 -13.80 1.53 -12.74
CA THR A 401 -14.89 1.90 -11.83
C THR A 401 -15.38 0.66 -11.11
N ILE A 402 -15.73 0.81 -9.83
CA ILE A 402 -16.21 -0.31 -9.01
C ILE A 402 -17.48 -0.92 -9.62
N GLN A 403 -17.42 -2.23 -9.88
CA GLN A 403 -18.57 -3.06 -10.24
C GLN A 403 -19.03 -3.78 -8.96
N PRO A 404 -20.24 -3.50 -8.45
CA PRO A 404 -20.71 -4.03 -7.15
C PRO A 404 -20.76 -5.56 -7.06
N ASP A 405 -20.93 -6.25 -8.18
CA ASP A 405 -20.95 -7.72 -8.29
C ASP A 405 -19.55 -8.36 -8.17
N LYS A 406 -18.49 -7.59 -8.35
CA LYS A 406 -17.10 -8.06 -8.26
C LYS A 406 -16.43 -7.79 -6.90
N VAL A 407 -17.13 -7.12 -6.02
CA VAL A 407 -16.58 -6.69 -4.72
C VAL A 407 -17.50 -7.11 -3.58
N LYS A 408 -16.97 -7.15 -2.38
CA LYS A 408 -17.72 -7.52 -1.18
C LYS A 408 -17.30 -6.68 0.03
N LEU A 409 -18.31 -6.20 0.77
CA LEU A 409 -18.10 -5.59 2.08
C LEU A 409 -17.65 -6.64 3.09
N ARG A 410 -16.56 -6.36 3.83
CA ARG A 410 -15.99 -7.29 4.83
C ARG A 410 -15.83 -6.69 6.23
N ILE A 411 -16.47 -5.57 6.54
CA ILE A 411 -16.50 -5.07 7.91
C ILE A 411 -17.61 -5.76 8.73
N PRO A 412 -17.48 -5.82 10.08
CA PRO A 412 -18.55 -6.29 10.94
C PRO A 412 -19.82 -5.44 10.78
N LYS A 413 -20.99 -6.06 10.95
CA LYS A 413 -22.26 -5.31 10.96
C LYS A 413 -22.35 -4.33 12.12
N THR A 414 -21.74 -4.68 13.25
CA THR A 414 -21.72 -3.89 14.47
C THR A 414 -20.27 -3.72 14.92
N PHE A 415 -19.86 -2.51 15.24
CA PHE A 415 -18.51 -2.18 15.69
C PHE A 415 -18.49 -0.95 16.60
N LYS A 416 -17.37 -0.71 17.26
CA LYS A 416 -17.07 0.48 18.06
C LYS A 416 -16.08 1.37 17.31
N LEU A 417 -16.19 2.69 17.47
CA LEU A 417 -15.27 3.63 16.84
C LEU A 417 -13.96 3.79 17.61
N PHE A 418 -14.00 3.69 18.97
CA PHE A 418 -12.84 3.77 19.87
C PHE A 418 -13.12 2.95 21.12
N THR A 419 -12.09 2.65 21.91
CA THR A 419 -12.28 1.95 23.19
C THR A 419 -13.10 2.80 24.16
N GLY A 420 -14.20 2.23 24.66
CA GLY A 420 -15.17 2.95 25.52
C GLY A 420 -16.39 3.50 24.76
N ASP A 421 -16.41 3.45 23.42
CA ASP A 421 -17.61 3.76 22.64
C ASP A 421 -18.67 2.65 22.75
N GLY A 422 -19.92 2.99 22.45
CA GLY A 422 -21.02 2.02 22.29
C GLY A 422 -20.97 1.30 20.95
N ASP A 423 -21.64 0.15 20.88
CA ASP A 423 -21.79 -0.58 19.63
C ASP A 423 -22.67 0.22 18.64
N ARG A 424 -22.24 0.25 17.36
CA ARG A 424 -22.94 0.92 16.27
C ARG A 424 -23.20 -0.05 15.14
N GLU A 425 -24.39 0.00 14.56
CA GLU A 425 -24.67 -0.66 13.30
C GLU A 425 -24.09 0.12 12.13
N PHE A 426 -23.58 -0.63 11.15
CA PHE A 426 -23.10 -0.04 9.90
C PHE A 426 -24.26 0.42 9.03
N ASP A 427 -24.23 1.69 8.62
CA ASP A 427 -25.21 2.28 7.69
C ASP A 427 -24.63 2.34 6.28
N GLU A 428 -25.12 1.49 5.40
CA GLU A 428 -24.69 1.41 4.00
C GLU A 428 -25.08 2.64 3.16
N PHE A 429 -26.02 3.45 3.63
CA PHE A 429 -26.40 4.71 2.98
C PHE A 429 -25.49 5.88 3.37
N ASN A 430 -24.85 5.78 4.56
CA ASN A 430 -23.89 6.74 5.06
C ASN A 430 -22.59 6.02 5.49
N PRO A 431 -21.87 5.38 4.54
CA PRO A 431 -20.74 4.52 4.84
C PRO A 431 -19.50 5.26 5.35
N VAL A 432 -19.44 6.59 5.16
CA VAL A 432 -18.33 7.42 5.61
C VAL A 432 -18.70 8.10 6.92
N LEU A 433 -18.07 7.64 8.00
CA LEU A 433 -18.32 8.13 9.35
C LEU A 433 -17.31 9.21 9.73
N SER A 434 -17.72 10.11 10.63
CA SER A 434 -16.83 11.14 11.20
C SER A 434 -17.16 11.34 12.66
N TRP A 435 -16.13 11.42 13.52
CA TRP A 435 -16.27 11.71 14.94
C TRP A 435 -15.09 12.54 15.44
N GLU A 436 -15.26 13.12 16.60
CA GLU A 436 -14.19 13.78 17.35
C GLU A 436 -13.88 12.97 18.61
N LEU A 437 -12.60 12.86 18.93
CA LEU A 437 -12.12 12.20 20.15
C LEU A 437 -10.91 12.98 20.68
N GLU A 438 -11.01 13.46 21.92
CA GLU A 438 -9.94 14.19 22.61
C GLU A 438 -9.34 15.36 21.79
N GLY A 439 -10.16 16.10 21.05
CA GLY A 439 -9.73 17.24 20.24
C GLY A 439 -9.21 16.89 18.84
N TYR A 440 -9.13 15.61 18.51
CA TYR A 440 -8.76 15.13 17.17
C TYR A 440 -10.01 14.73 16.38
N LYS A 441 -9.94 14.90 15.06
CA LYS A 441 -11.00 14.52 14.15
C LYS A 441 -10.65 13.22 13.43
N PHE A 442 -11.58 12.29 13.41
CA PHE A 442 -11.46 11.01 12.72
C PHE A 442 -12.49 10.87 11.62
N VAL A 443 -12.10 10.19 10.55
CA VAL A 443 -12.98 9.85 9.45
C VAL A 443 -12.70 8.42 9.03
N PHE A 444 -13.75 7.64 8.82
CA PHE A 444 -13.72 6.23 8.43
C PHE A 444 -14.44 6.04 7.11
N SER A 445 -13.96 5.11 6.29
CA SER A 445 -14.68 4.55 5.14
C SER A 445 -14.39 3.05 5.01
N PRO A 446 -15.39 2.20 4.71
CA PRO A 446 -15.13 0.79 4.42
C PRO A 446 -14.46 0.64 3.05
N VAL A 447 -13.75 -0.46 2.83
CA VAL A 447 -13.30 -0.91 1.52
C VAL A 447 -14.28 -1.94 0.98
N LEU A 448 -14.59 -1.85 -0.31
CA LEU A 448 -15.23 -2.93 -1.05
C LEU A 448 -14.15 -3.86 -1.61
N VAL A 449 -13.95 -4.97 -0.93
CA VAL A 449 -12.87 -5.92 -1.20
C VAL A 449 -13.12 -6.67 -2.49
N CYS A 450 -12.16 -6.71 -3.39
CA CYS A 450 -12.23 -7.48 -4.61
C CYS A 450 -12.40 -8.98 -4.32
N ILE A 451 -13.38 -9.63 -4.96
CA ILE A 451 -13.66 -11.07 -4.76
C ILE A 451 -12.54 -11.92 -5.37
N ASN A 452 -12.06 -11.54 -6.55
CA ASN A 452 -11.00 -12.21 -7.27
C ASN A 452 -9.91 -11.18 -7.62
N PRO A 453 -8.97 -10.89 -6.70
CA PRO A 453 -7.97 -9.86 -6.92
C PRO A 453 -7.01 -10.25 -8.06
N LEU A 454 -6.78 -9.30 -8.96
CA LEU A 454 -5.89 -9.44 -10.12
C LEU A 454 -4.60 -8.63 -9.92
N ARG A 455 -4.66 -7.54 -9.13
CA ARG A 455 -3.54 -6.60 -8.99
C ARG A 455 -3.42 -6.10 -7.56
N THR A 456 -2.49 -6.67 -6.80
CA THR A 456 -2.28 -6.34 -5.38
C THR A 456 -0.96 -5.61 -5.11
N VAL A 457 0.00 -5.64 -6.04
CA VAL A 457 1.28 -4.92 -5.91
C VAL A 457 1.02 -3.41 -5.95
N GLY A 458 1.64 -2.67 -5.06
CA GLY A 458 1.49 -1.21 -4.94
C GLY A 458 0.09 -0.73 -4.54
N LEU A 459 -0.74 -1.63 -3.98
CA LEU A 459 -2.11 -1.27 -3.60
C LEU A 459 -2.12 -0.26 -2.44
N GLY A 460 -1.28 -0.44 -1.42
CA GLY A 460 -1.09 0.51 -0.33
C GLY A 460 -0.66 1.89 -0.83
N ASP A 461 0.34 1.91 -1.72
CA ASP A 461 0.87 3.13 -2.34
C ASP A 461 -0.21 3.90 -3.12
N ALA A 462 -1.02 3.18 -3.91
CA ALA A 462 -2.12 3.78 -4.65
C ALA A 462 -3.22 4.37 -3.75
N ILE A 463 -3.55 3.67 -2.67
CA ILE A 463 -4.54 4.10 -1.68
C ILE A 463 -4.08 5.36 -0.97
N SER A 464 -2.87 5.32 -0.41
CA SER A 464 -2.31 6.41 0.38
C SER A 464 -2.13 7.67 -0.46
N SER A 465 -1.54 7.54 -1.65
CA SER A 465 -1.37 8.65 -2.59
C SER A 465 -2.72 9.25 -3.03
N THR A 466 -3.73 8.42 -3.31
CA THR A 466 -5.08 8.91 -3.63
C THR A 466 -5.68 9.70 -2.47
N GLY A 467 -5.65 9.15 -1.26
CA GLY A 467 -6.15 9.83 -0.07
C GLY A 467 -5.44 11.15 0.21
N LEU A 468 -4.12 11.21 -0.06
CA LEU A 468 -3.34 12.42 0.09
C LEU A 468 -3.77 13.50 -0.93
N MET A 469 -3.90 13.13 -2.19
CA MET A 469 -4.27 14.07 -3.27
C MET A 469 -5.69 14.62 -3.17
N TYR A 470 -6.58 13.94 -2.45
CA TYR A 470 -7.92 14.44 -2.12
C TYR A 470 -7.96 15.26 -0.82
N SER A 471 -6.89 15.30 -0.02
CA SER A 471 -6.79 16.11 1.21
C SER A 471 -6.40 17.55 0.90
N GLU A 472 -6.77 18.47 1.78
CA GLU A 472 -6.36 19.88 1.74
C GLU A 472 -5.61 20.22 3.02
N TYR A 473 -4.39 20.72 2.90
CA TYR A 473 -3.58 21.15 4.03
C TYR A 473 -3.84 22.61 4.39
N ASN A 474 -4.00 22.87 5.69
CA ASN A 474 -4.12 24.21 6.24
C ASN A 474 -2.98 24.47 7.24
N PRO A 475 -1.95 25.23 6.88
CA PRO A 475 -0.84 25.55 7.77
C PRO A 475 -1.22 26.49 8.93
N ASP A 476 -2.31 27.26 8.79
CA ASP A 476 -2.77 28.28 9.74
C ASP A 476 -3.76 27.72 10.78
N PHE A 477 -3.80 26.41 10.97
CA PHE A 477 -4.80 25.73 11.83
C PHE A 477 -4.67 26.07 13.32
N SER A 478 -3.53 26.56 13.75
CA SER A 478 -3.22 26.92 15.14
C SER A 478 -3.35 28.44 15.44
N SER A 479 -3.71 29.26 14.41
CA SER A 479 -3.82 30.71 14.53
C SER A 479 -5.20 31.18 15.03
#